data_e355ab1381968e7ffc142d439a1d594c
#
_entry.id   e355ab1381968e7ffc142d439a1d594c
#
_cell.length_a   1.000
_cell.length_b   1.000
_cell.length_c   1.000
_cell.angle_alpha   90.00
_cell.angle_beta   90.00
_cell.angle_gamma   90.00
#
_symmetry.space_group_name_H-M   'P 1'
#
loop_
_entity.id
_entity.type
_entity.pdbx_description
1 polymer ?
#
loop_
_entity_poly.entity_id
_entity_poly.type
_entity_poly.pdbx_seq_one_letter_code
_entity_poly.pdbx_strand_id
1 'polypeptide(L)'
;MSMADRDGWIWYDGKMVAWRDATTHVLTHTLHYGMGVFEGVRCYETATGPAIFRLTDHTDRLFRSARIFGMQIPYSKDELNEGQKECVRRNDLKSCYLRPIAFYGSNAMGVAARSNPVRVAIAAWPWGAYLGTEGLEKGIRVKTSSYTHHHPNITMCGAKAVSNYAVSILANQEATHDGYEEAMLLDPQGFVCQGSGENVFIVRDGKLHTPDLSGGALAGITRDTIMTFAQELGIPVMERRITRDEIYVADEAFFTGTAAEVTPIREYDHRPVGTGERGPITAKLQAMFFDTVYGKNPAREAWLARV
;
A
#
# COMPACT_ATOMS: atom_id res chain seq x y z
N MET A 1 19.02 12.41 6.73
CA MET A 1 18.54 13.58 5.95
C MET A 1 17.04 13.65 6.11
N SER A 2 16.49 14.84 6.41
CA SER A 2 15.04 15.03 6.55
C SER A 2 14.32 14.82 5.21
N MET A 3 13.11 14.27 5.22
CA MET A 3 12.28 14.18 4.00
C MET A 3 11.90 15.55 3.44
N ALA A 4 11.85 16.58 4.28
CA ALA A 4 11.58 17.96 3.85
C ALA A 4 12.81 18.68 3.26
N ASP A 5 14.01 18.20 3.58
CA ASP A 5 15.27 18.82 3.16
C ASP A 5 15.98 17.96 2.10
N ARG A 6 15.46 18.02 0.87
CA ARG A 6 15.98 17.31 -0.30
C ARG A 6 16.07 18.27 -1.48
N ASP A 7 16.94 17.97 -2.41
CA ASP A 7 16.92 18.57 -3.74
C ASP A 7 15.91 17.81 -4.62
N GLY A 8 15.38 18.48 -5.62
CA GLY A 8 14.45 17.89 -6.56
C GLY A 8 13.13 18.66 -6.67
N TRP A 9 12.12 17.95 -7.17
CA TRP A 9 10.84 18.53 -7.58
C TRP A 9 9.66 17.71 -7.05
N ILE A 10 8.61 18.42 -6.67
CA ILE A 10 7.30 17.87 -6.31
C ILE A 10 6.27 18.46 -7.25
N TRP A 11 5.38 17.65 -7.81
CA TRP A 11 4.19 18.15 -8.48
C TRP A 11 3.19 18.60 -7.41
N TYR A 12 2.82 19.89 -7.44
CA TYR A 12 1.94 20.48 -6.44
C TYR A 12 0.94 21.41 -7.12
N ASP A 13 -0.35 21.09 -7.03
CA ASP A 13 -1.45 21.84 -7.62
C ASP A 13 -1.22 22.24 -9.09
N GLY A 14 -0.93 21.27 -9.92
CA GLY A 14 -0.84 21.44 -11.38
C GLY A 14 0.53 21.87 -11.90
N LYS A 15 1.54 22.03 -11.04
CA LYS A 15 2.89 22.46 -11.45
C LYS A 15 4.00 21.79 -10.65
N MET A 16 5.17 21.70 -11.26
CA MET A 16 6.39 21.30 -10.57
C MET A 16 6.93 22.45 -9.73
N VAL A 17 7.12 22.22 -8.43
CA VAL A 17 7.73 23.16 -7.49
C VAL A 17 9.01 22.58 -6.93
N ALA A 18 9.95 23.42 -6.50
CA ALA A 18 11.15 22.93 -5.82
C ALA A 18 10.74 22.15 -4.55
N TRP A 19 11.48 21.09 -4.21
CA TRP A 19 11.12 20.18 -3.11
C TRP A 19 10.86 20.92 -1.80
N ARG A 20 11.73 21.90 -1.45
CA ARG A 20 11.63 22.68 -0.20
C ARG A 20 10.48 23.68 -0.20
N ASP A 21 9.96 24.05 -1.37
CA ASP A 21 8.85 25.00 -1.53
C ASP A 21 7.47 24.32 -1.49
N ALA A 22 7.44 22.97 -1.53
CA ALA A 22 6.20 22.19 -1.42
C ALA A 22 5.69 22.19 0.03
N THR A 23 5.17 23.33 0.49
CA THR A 23 4.73 23.56 1.87
C THR A 23 3.23 23.77 1.96
N THR A 24 2.67 23.55 3.15
CA THR A 24 1.28 23.87 3.46
C THR A 24 1.18 24.60 4.79
N HIS A 25 0.13 25.41 4.96
CA HIS A 25 -0.08 26.16 6.19
C HIS A 25 -0.43 25.23 7.36
N VAL A 26 -0.01 25.56 8.58
CA VAL A 26 -0.31 24.75 9.80
C VAL A 26 -1.80 24.59 10.06
N LEU A 27 -2.65 25.52 9.60
CA LEU A 27 -4.11 25.41 9.67
C LEU A 27 -4.74 24.68 8.46
N THR A 28 -3.93 23.92 7.71
CA THR A 28 -4.47 23.00 6.71
C THR A 28 -5.42 22.03 7.36
N HIS A 29 -6.69 22.02 6.92
CA HIS A 29 -7.79 21.30 7.56
C HIS A 29 -7.48 19.82 7.78
N THR A 30 -6.88 19.17 6.80
CA THR A 30 -6.51 17.75 6.90
C THR A 30 -5.53 17.46 8.03
N LEU A 31 -4.62 18.37 8.38
CA LEU A 31 -3.68 18.20 9.51
C LEU A 31 -4.39 18.08 10.87
N HIS A 32 -5.59 18.68 10.99
CA HIS A 32 -6.37 18.69 12.22
C HIS A 32 -7.47 17.64 12.26
N TYR A 33 -8.05 17.30 11.09
CA TYR A 33 -9.25 16.46 11.01
C TYR A 33 -9.08 15.18 10.17
N GLY A 34 -7.88 14.93 9.64
CA GLY A 34 -7.56 13.67 8.95
C GLY A 34 -8.24 13.46 7.58
N MET A 35 -8.99 14.47 7.08
CA MET A 35 -9.70 14.39 5.81
C MET A 35 -8.75 14.56 4.61
N GLY A 36 -8.03 13.49 4.30
CA GLY A 36 -7.15 13.38 3.15
C GLY A 36 -7.10 11.93 2.66
N VAL A 37 -6.78 11.75 1.39
CA VAL A 37 -6.62 10.44 0.76
C VAL A 37 -5.29 10.39 0.00
N PHE A 38 -4.66 9.24 -0.04
CA PHE A 38 -3.35 9.13 -0.67
C PHE A 38 -3.13 7.79 -1.37
N GLU A 39 -2.10 7.75 -2.17
CA GLU A 39 -1.61 6.52 -2.77
C GLU A 39 -0.15 6.25 -2.44
N GLY A 40 0.21 5.00 -2.57
CA GLY A 40 1.59 4.56 -2.66
C GLY A 40 1.75 3.82 -3.96
N VAL A 41 2.62 4.31 -4.82
CA VAL A 41 2.84 3.78 -6.17
C VAL A 41 4.33 3.52 -6.34
N ARG A 42 4.68 2.50 -7.10
CA ARG A 42 6.08 2.16 -7.28
C ARG A 42 6.49 2.20 -8.74
N CYS A 43 7.64 2.82 -8.99
CA CYS A 43 8.34 2.80 -10.26
C CYS A 43 9.52 1.84 -10.14
N TYR A 44 9.71 1.01 -11.17
CA TYR A 44 10.79 0.03 -11.26
C TYR A 44 11.67 0.30 -12.47
N GLU A 45 12.98 0.10 -12.32
CA GLU A 45 13.89 0.11 -13.45
C GLU A 45 13.71 -1.18 -14.26
N THR A 46 13.37 -1.04 -15.53
CA THR A 46 13.24 -2.15 -16.48
C THR A 46 14.32 -2.07 -17.56
N ALA A 47 14.47 -3.11 -18.36
CA ALA A 47 15.44 -3.12 -19.46
C ALA A 47 15.21 -1.98 -20.49
N THR A 48 14.01 -1.42 -20.55
CA THR A 48 13.61 -0.35 -21.48
C THR A 48 13.40 1.01 -20.81
N GLY A 49 13.86 1.16 -19.57
CA GLY A 49 13.72 2.38 -18.74
C GLY A 49 12.75 2.26 -17.59
N PRO A 50 12.53 3.35 -16.83
CA PRO A 50 11.63 3.35 -15.69
C PRO A 50 10.18 3.10 -16.10
N ALA A 51 9.47 2.29 -15.32
CA ALA A 51 8.06 2.03 -15.53
C ALA A 51 7.29 2.01 -14.20
N ILE A 52 6.15 2.71 -14.16
CA ILE A 52 5.29 2.77 -12.98
C ILE A 52 4.31 1.59 -13.05
N PHE A 53 4.35 0.74 -12.03
CA PHE A 53 3.51 -0.45 -11.97
C PHE A 53 2.06 -0.08 -11.62
N ARG A 54 1.11 -0.50 -12.46
CA ARG A 54 -0.35 -0.34 -12.30
C ARG A 54 -0.77 1.12 -12.01
N LEU A 55 -0.13 2.07 -12.67
CA LEU A 55 -0.35 3.50 -12.47
C LEU A 55 -1.84 3.88 -12.52
N THR A 56 -2.55 3.45 -13.55
CA THR A 56 -3.98 3.76 -13.74
C THR A 56 -4.83 3.22 -12.60
N ASP A 57 -4.59 1.99 -12.15
CA ASP A 57 -5.33 1.38 -11.04
C ASP A 57 -5.14 2.15 -9.73
N HIS A 58 -3.91 2.62 -9.47
CA HIS A 58 -3.60 3.46 -8.32
C HIS A 58 -4.31 4.81 -8.39
N THR A 59 -4.29 5.46 -9.54
CA THR A 59 -5.00 6.72 -9.76
C THR A 59 -6.51 6.53 -9.62
N ASP A 60 -7.05 5.46 -10.17
CA ASP A 60 -8.46 5.11 -10.00
C ASP A 60 -8.84 4.89 -8.53
N ARG A 61 -7.97 4.23 -7.75
CA ARG A 61 -8.23 4.05 -6.31
C ARG A 61 -8.13 5.36 -5.54
N LEU A 62 -7.22 6.28 -5.90
CA LEU A 62 -7.16 7.62 -5.32
C LEU A 62 -8.50 8.36 -5.50
N PHE A 63 -9.04 8.34 -6.73
CA PHE A 63 -10.33 8.97 -7.03
C PHE A 63 -11.51 8.28 -6.33
N ARG A 64 -11.51 6.94 -6.23
CA ARG A 64 -12.52 6.21 -5.43
C ARG A 64 -12.44 6.60 -3.95
N SER A 65 -11.25 6.68 -3.38
CA SER A 65 -11.04 7.10 -2.00
C SER A 65 -11.52 8.53 -1.77
N ALA A 66 -11.22 9.45 -2.67
CA ALA A 66 -11.69 10.82 -2.63
C ALA A 66 -13.22 10.90 -2.70
N ARG A 67 -13.85 10.13 -3.60
CA ARG A 67 -15.31 10.07 -3.74
C ARG A 67 -16.01 9.55 -2.47
N ILE A 68 -15.43 8.56 -1.77
CA ILE A 68 -15.95 8.06 -0.49
C ILE A 68 -16.01 9.19 0.54
N PHE A 69 -15.06 10.12 0.54
CA PHE A 69 -15.02 11.28 1.44
C PHE A 69 -15.75 12.52 0.89
N GLY A 70 -16.45 12.41 -0.24
CA GLY A 70 -17.09 13.55 -0.90
C GLY A 70 -16.09 14.60 -1.40
N MET A 71 -14.83 14.24 -1.56
CA MET A 71 -13.76 15.11 -2.02
C MET A 71 -13.72 15.13 -3.55
N GLN A 72 -13.75 16.31 -4.14
CA GLN A 72 -13.61 16.51 -5.58
C GLN A 72 -12.16 16.91 -5.91
N ILE A 73 -11.39 16.00 -6.49
CA ILE A 73 -10.04 16.29 -6.99
C ILE A 73 -10.17 17.20 -8.21
N PRO A 74 -9.52 18.41 -8.23
CA PRO A 74 -9.71 19.40 -9.28
C PRO A 74 -8.89 19.13 -10.56
N TYR A 75 -8.42 17.91 -10.74
CA TYR A 75 -7.62 17.44 -11.88
C TYR A 75 -8.24 16.16 -12.45
N SER A 76 -8.00 15.91 -13.73
CA SER A 76 -8.34 14.64 -14.37
C SER A 76 -7.37 13.53 -13.94
N LYS A 77 -7.76 12.27 -14.16
CA LYS A 77 -6.88 11.12 -13.93
C LYS A 77 -5.63 11.16 -14.82
N ASP A 78 -5.78 11.61 -16.07
CA ASP A 78 -4.67 11.71 -17.01
C ASP A 78 -3.66 12.78 -16.59
N GLU A 79 -4.11 13.93 -16.08
CA GLU A 79 -3.22 14.94 -15.51
C GLU A 79 -2.44 14.40 -14.31
N LEU A 80 -3.08 13.62 -13.42
CA LEU A 80 -2.38 13.01 -12.29
C LEU A 80 -1.44 11.87 -12.71
N ASN A 81 -1.81 11.10 -13.72
CA ASN A 81 -0.92 10.08 -14.29
C ASN A 81 0.33 10.73 -14.89
N GLU A 82 0.15 11.80 -15.68
CA GLU A 82 1.26 12.53 -16.26
C GLU A 82 2.09 13.25 -15.18
N GLY A 83 1.45 13.84 -14.17
CA GLY A 83 2.13 14.44 -13.01
C GLY A 83 3.02 13.43 -12.26
N GLN A 84 2.58 12.18 -12.11
CA GLN A 84 3.38 11.11 -11.52
C GLN A 84 4.60 10.76 -12.38
N LYS A 85 4.43 10.63 -13.70
CA LYS A 85 5.55 10.40 -14.63
C LYS A 85 6.53 11.57 -14.62
N GLU A 86 6.03 12.80 -14.62
CA GLU A 86 6.86 14.00 -14.57
C GLU A 86 7.69 14.06 -13.27
N CYS A 87 7.14 13.64 -12.13
CA CYS A 87 7.92 13.52 -10.90
C CYS A 87 9.11 12.55 -11.05
N VAL A 88 8.93 11.43 -11.76
CA VAL A 88 10.02 10.48 -12.01
C VAL A 88 11.07 11.11 -12.93
N ARG A 89 10.64 11.70 -14.06
CA ARG A 89 11.54 12.32 -15.06
C ARG A 89 12.35 13.49 -14.49
N ARG A 90 11.68 14.43 -13.83
CA ARG A 90 12.32 15.66 -13.30
C ARG A 90 13.31 15.38 -12.18
N ASN A 91 13.14 14.29 -11.44
CA ASN A 91 14.04 13.86 -10.38
C ASN A 91 15.07 12.81 -10.85
N ASP A 92 15.14 12.50 -12.14
CA ASP A 92 16.04 11.51 -12.75
C ASP A 92 16.03 10.16 -12.01
N LEU A 93 14.81 9.67 -11.69
CA LEU A 93 14.64 8.46 -10.90
C LEU A 93 14.43 7.24 -11.80
N LYS A 94 15.19 6.18 -11.55
CA LYS A 94 15.04 4.90 -12.25
C LYS A 94 14.10 3.95 -11.50
N SER A 95 14.29 3.85 -10.18
CA SER A 95 13.39 3.15 -9.26
C SER A 95 13.04 4.07 -8.12
N CYS A 96 11.74 4.17 -7.79
CA CYS A 96 11.29 5.08 -6.74
C CYS A 96 9.92 4.70 -6.20
N TYR A 97 9.60 5.30 -5.07
CA TYR A 97 8.26 5.32 -4.51
C TYR A 97 7.62 6.68 -4.80
N LEU A 98 6.36 6.67 -5.23
CA LEU A 98 5.57 7.87 -5.46
C LEU A 98 4.45 7.95 -4.42
N ARG A 99 4.19 9.16 -3.94
CA ARG A 99 3.17 9.47 -2.95
C ARG A 99 2.23 10.57 -3.47
N PRO A 100 1.23 10.20 -4.28
CA PRO A 100 0.10 11.12 -4.54
C PRO A 100 -0.74 11.28 -3.27
N ILE A 101 -1.15 12.51 -2.98
CA ILE A 101 -2.05 12.85 -1.87
C ILE A 101 -3.01 13.94 -2.30
N ALA A 102 -4.29 13.79 -1.96
CA ALA A 102 -5.30 14.83 -2.09
C ALA A 102 -5.85 15.15 -0.69
N PHE A 103 -5.94 16.44 -0.35
CA PHE A 103 -6.27 16.88 1.00
C PHE A 103 -6.98 18.22 1.02
N TYR A 104 -7.78 18.48 2.06
CA TYR A 104 -8.41 19.78 2.25
C TYR A 104 -7.41 20.80 2.78
N GLY A 105 -7.32 21.95 2.10
CA GLY A 105 -6.46 23.09 2.44
C GLY A 105 -6.95 23.91 3.63
N SER A 106 -6.53 25.18 3.71
CA SER A 106 -6.57 26.03 4.93
C SER A 106 -7.53 27.21 4.83
N ASN A 107 -8.73 27.05 4.20
CA ASN A 107 -9.67 28.17 4.10
C ASN A 107 -10.52 28.35 5.38
N ALA A 108 -11.04 27.27 5.94
CA ALA A 108 -11.88 27.28 7.15
C ALA A 108 -11.57 26.10 8.07
N MET A 109 -11.85 26.26 9.36
CA MET A 109 -11.64 25.24 10.40
C MET A 109 -13.00 24.70 10.90
N GLY A 110 -12.95 23.52 11.53
CA GLY A 110 -14.11 22.85 12.15
C GLY A 110 -14.74 21.79 11.24
N VAL A 111 -15.57 20.95 11.84
CA VAL A 111 -16.19 19.79 11.16
C VAL A 111 -17.23 20.20 10.10
N ALA A 112 -17.74 21.42 10.19
CA ALA A 112 -18.69 21.99 9.21
C ALA A 112 -18.03 22.74 8.05
N ALA A 113 -16.69 22.82 8.01
CA ALA A 113 -15.97 23.53 6.97
C ALA A 113 -16.10 22.81 5.61
N ARG A 114 -16.91 23.36 4.70
CA ARG A 114 -17.21 22.78 3.38
C ARG A 114 -16.56 23.53 2.21
N SER A 115 -15.94 24.68 2.49
CA SER A 115 -15.38 25.60 1.48
C SER A 115 -13.86 25.45 1.31
N ASN A 116 -13.26 24.45 1.94
CA ASN A 116 -11.82 24.25 1.81
C ASN A 116 -11.47 23.75 0.40
N PRO A 117 -10.48 24.36 -0.26
CA PRO A 117 -10.00 23.85 -1.53
C PRO A 117 -9.37 22.47 -1.37
N VAL A 118 -9.57 21.61 -2.34
CA VAL A 118 -8.82 20.35 -2.42
C VAL A 118 -7.47 20.65 -3.07
N ARG A 119 -6.41 20.34 -2.34
CA ARG A 119 -5.02 20.46 -2.78
C ARG A 119 -4.50 19.07 -3.17
N VAL A 120 -3.62 19.02 -4.15
CA VAL A 120 -3.02 17.77 -4.60
C VAL A 120 -1.51 17.91 -4.69
N ALA A 121 -0.78 16.95 -4.11
CA ALA A 121 0.66 16.86 -4.24
C ALA A 121 1.10 15.44 -4.66
N ILE A 122 2.17 15.36 -5.43
CA ILE A 122 2.80 14.11 -5.83
C ILE A 122 4.30 14.25 -5.58
N ALA A 123 4.84 13.48 -4.64
CA ALA A 123 6.27 13.39 -4.39
C ALA A 123 6.81 12.05 -4.87
N ALA A 124 8.06 12.02 -5.34
CA ALA A 124 8.76 10.78 -5.73
C ALA A 124 10.18 10.78 -5.14
N TRP A 125 10.59 9.64 -4.57
CA TRP A 125 11.92 9.51 -3.97
C TRP A 125 12.45 8.08 -4.08
N PRO A 126 13.79 7.87 -4.11
CA PRO A 126 14.37 6.54 -4.05
C PRO A 126 13.92 5.81 -2.78
N TRP A 127 13.48 4.56 -2.93
CA TRP A 127 13.09 3.71 -1.82
C TRP A 127 13.48 2.27 -2.09
N GLY A 128 14.19 1.65 -1.16
CA GLY A 128 14.56 0.24 -1.20
C GLY A 128 13.43 -0.70 -0.77
N ALA A 129 13.77 -1.95 -0.42
CA ALA A 129 12.84 -2.92 0.13
C ALA A 129 12.35 -2.45 1.51
N TYR A 130 11.04 -2.26 1.66
CA TYR A 130 10.40 -1.71 2.88
C TYR A 130 10.68 -2.58 4.11
N LEU A 131 10.55 -3.89 3.98
CA LEU A 131 10.80 -4.87 5.04
C LEU A 131 12.20 -5.51 4.94
N GLY A 132 13.12 -4.88 4.19
CA GLY A 132 14.47 -5.35 3.97
C GLY A 132 14.58 -6.48 2.93
N THR A 133 15.76 -6.61 2.31
CA THR A 133 16.03 -7.70 1.34
C THR A 133 15.99 -9.06 2.00
N GLU A 134 16.47 -9.19 3.22
CA GLU A 134 16.41 -10.42 3.99
C GLU A 134 14.97 -10.84 4.29
N GLY A 135 14.07 -9.87 4.58
CA GLY A 135 12.65 -10.12 4.77
C GLY A 135 11.97 -10.67 3.52
N LEU A 136 12.35 -10.21 2.33
CA LEU A 136 11.84 -10.73 1.06
C LEU A 136 12.29 -12.16 0.76
N GLU A 137 13.47 -12.53 1.20
CA GLU A 137 14.05 -13.85 0.93
C GLU A 137 13.69 -14.89 1.99
N LYS A 138 13.87 -14.55 3.27
CA LYS A 138 13.72 -15.46 4.41
C LYS A 138 12.37 -15.33 5.11
N GLY A 139 11.62 -14.26 4.83
CA GLY A 139 10.39 -13.95 5.54
C GLY A 139 10.62 -13.17 6.84
N ILE A 140 9.53 -12.60 7.35
CA ILE A 140 9.50 -11.76 8.55
C ILE A 140 8.74 -12.44 9.68
N ARG A 141 8.93 -11.93 10.91
CA ARG A 141 8.12 -12.32 12.08
C ARG A 141 7.00 -11.31 12.26
N VAL A 142 5.81 -11.81 12.49
CA VAL A 142 4.59 -11.02 12.61
C VAL A 142 3.91 -11.32 13.93
N LYS A 143 3.38 -10.28 14.58
CA LYS A 143 2.64 -10.37 15.82
C LYS A 143 1.20 -9.92 15.63
N THR A 144 0.24 -10.61 16.26
CA THR A 144 -1.10 -10.05 16.41
C THR A 144 -1.06 -8.83 17.31
N SER A 145 -1.52 -7.69 16.81
CA SER A 145 -1.60 -6.46 17.59
C SER A 145 -2.73 -6.51 18.62
N SER A 146 -2.55 -5.82 19.75
CA SER A 146 -3.63 -5.54 20.70
C SER A 146 -4.63 -4.51 20.15
N TYR A 147 -4.22 -3.72 19.17
CA TYR A 147 -5.11 -2.79 18.47
C TYR A 147 -5.97 -3.53 17.43
N THR A 148 -7.25 -3.16 17.38
CA THR A 148 -8.21 -3.70 16.41
C THR A 148 -8.30 -2.78 15.19
N HIS A 149 -8.39 -3.34 14.01
CA HIS A 149 -8.68 -2.60 12.79
C HIS A 149 -10.03 -1.88 12.90
N HIS A 150 -10.19 -0.79 12.17
CA HIS A 150 -11.43 -0.01 12.19
C HIS A 150 -12.65 -0.84 11.78
N HIS A 151 -13.76 -0.67 12.51
CA HIS A 151 -15.06 -1.14 12.02
C HIS A 151 -15.45 -0.36 10.76
N PRO A 152 -15.98 -1.01 9.69
CA PRO A 152 -16.32 -0.34 8.42
C PRO A 152 -17.25 0.86 8.53
N ASN A 153 -18.01 0.99 9.63
CA ASN A 153 -18.89 2.13 9.90
C ASN A 153 -18.36 3.10 10.98
N ILE A 154 -17.10 2.94 11.43
CA ILE A 154 -16.40 3.94 12.28
C ILE A 154 -15.58 4.85 11.38
N THR A 155 -14.84 4.26 10.45
CA THR A 155 -14.11 4.98 9.39
C THR A 155 -14.38 4.28 8.07
N MET A 156 -14.25 5.02 6.98
CA MET A 156 -14.49 4.46 5.64
C MET A 156 -13.27 3.64 5.20
N CYS A 157 -13.22 2.37 5.61
CA CYS A 157 -12.07 1.47 5.38
C CYS A 157 -11.79 1.20 3.90
N GLY A 158 -12.79 1.31 3.03
CA GLY A 158 -12.60 1.21 1.57
C GLY A 158 -11.83 2.38 0.94
N ALA A 159 -11.62 3.47 1.69
CA ALA A 159 -10.78 4.59 1.27
C ALA A 159 -9.37 4.45 1.83
N LYS A 160 -8.34 4.69 0.99
CA LYS A 160 -6.96 4.84 1.46
C LYS A 160 -6.78 6.24 2.05
N ALA A 161 -7.27 6.39 3.28
CA ALA A 161 -7.41 7.67 3.97
C ALA A 161 -6.29 7.92 4.97
N VAL A 162 -5.86 9.17 5.09
CA VAL A 162 -4.84 9.61 6.06
C VAL A 162 -5.23 9.23 7.48
N SER A 163 -6.49 9.45 7.86
CA SER A 163 -7.02 9.15 9.21
C SER A 163 -6.93 7.68 9.59
N ASN A 164 -7.00 6.76 8.63
CA ASN A 164 -7.01 5.32 8.90
C ASN A 164 -5.61 4.79 9.33
N TYR A 165 -4.55 5.55 9.10
CA TYR A 165 -3.17 5.10 9.36
C TYR A 165 -2.71 5.29 10.80
N ALA A 166 -3.48 5.98 11.65
CA ALA A 166 -3.11 6.14 13.06
C ALA A 166 -3.05 4.77 13.77
N VAL A 167 -4.06 3.92 13.60
CA VAL A 167 -4.07 2.57 14.18
C VAL A 167 -2.98 1.67 13.58
N SER A 168 -2.71 1.80 12.28
CA SER A 168 -1.62 1.08 11.62
C SER A 168 -0.25 1.40 12.23
N ILE A 169 0.01 2.69 12.51
CA ILE A 169 1.25 3.15 13.14
C ILE A 169 1.36 2.61 14.57
N LEU A 170 0.28 2.68 15.35
CA LEU A 170 0.27 2.16 16.74
C LEU A 170 0.52 0.65 16.77
N ALA A 171 -0.12 -0.10 15.87
CA ALA A 171 0.06 -1.55 15.77
C ALA A 171 1.49 -1.93 15.36
N ASN A 172 2.07 -1.24 14.37
CA ASN A 172 3.45 -1.47 13.95
C ASN A 172 4.45 -1.12 15.06
N GLN A 173 4.24 0.00 15.77
CA GLN A 173 5.08 0.39 16.92
C GLN A 173 5.02 -0.65 18.05
N GLU A 174 3.84 -1.18 18.37
CA GLU A 174 3.68 -2.25 19.33
C GLU A 174 4.47 -3.50 18.91
N ALA A 175 4.30 -3.95 17.67
CA ALA A 175 4.99 -5.12 17.16
C ALA A 175 6.52 -4.94 17.15
N THR A 176 7.01 -3.78 16.70
CA THR A 176 8.46 -3.50 16.67
C THR A 176 9.05 -3.35 18.07
N HIS A 177 8.32 -2.80 19.04
CA HIS A 177 8.74 -2.75 20.42
C HIS A 177 8.91 -4.15 21.01
N ASP A 178 8.05 -5.08 20.64
CA ASP A 178 8.08 -6.49 21.05
C ASP A 178 9.06 -7.34 20.22
N GLY A 179 9.84 -6.72 19.35
CA GLY A 179 10.91 -7.37 18.57
C GLY A 179 10.42 -8.10 17.31
N TYR A 180 9.26 -7.76 16.79
CA TYR A 180 8.73 -8.25 15.51
C TYR A 180 8.96 -7.24 14.38
N GLU A 181 8.89 -7.69 13.14
CA GLU A 181 9.07 -6.81 11.99
C GLU A 181 7.75 -6.15 11.55
N GLU A 182 6.58 -6.79 11.80
CA GLU A 182 5.28 -6.25 11.39
C GLU A 182 4.13 -6.75 12.29
N ALA A 183 3.01 -6.03 12.24
CA ALA A 183 1.78 -6.34 12.98
C ALA A 183 0.71 -6.95 12.09
N MET A 184 -0.07 -7.87 12.66
CA MET A 184 -1.35 -8.35 12.12
C MET A 184 -2.49 -7.71 12.89
N LEU A 185 -3.40 -7.05 12.18
CA LEU A 185 -4.62 -6.49 12.74
C LEU A 185 -5.80 -7.45 12.57
N LEU A 186 -6.56 -7.64 13.63
CA LEU A 186 -7.85 -8.32 13.57
C LEU A 186 -8.97 -7.30 13.34
N ASP A 187 -10.05 -7.73 12.71
CA ASP A 187 -11.28 -6.93 12.61
C ASP A 187 -12.00 -6.85 13.97
N PRO A 188 -13.05 -6.02 14.13
CA PRO A 188 -13.81 -5.92 15.38
C PRO A 188 -14.51 -7.20 15.83
N GLN A 189 -14.66 -8.19 14.97
CA GLN A 189 -15.19 -9.50 15.29
C GLN A 189 -14.13 -10.55 15.63
N GLY A 190 -12.85 -10.17 15.58
CA GLY A 190 -11.71 -11.03 15.93
C GLY A 190 -11.17 -11.88 14.76
N PHE A 191 -11.59 -11.61 13.54
CA PHE A 191 -11.02 -12.26 12.35
C PHE A 191 -9.81 -11.49 11.83
N VAL A 192 -8.89 -12.18 11.18
CA VAL A 192 -7.74 -11.60 10.51
C VAL A 192 -8.21 -10.60 9.44
N CYS A 193 -7.70 -9.38 9.48
CA CYS A 193 -8.06 -8.32 8.54
C CYS A 193 -6.93 -8.02 7.56
N GLN A 194 -5.83 -7.50 8.05
CA GLN A 194 -4.68 -7.10 7.24
C GLN A 194 -3.45 -6.82 8.12
N GLY A 195 -2.26 -6.63 7.53
CA GLY A 195 -1.11 -6.05 8.23
C GLY A 195 -1.29 -4.56 8.49
N SER A 196 -0.29 -3.89 9.06
CA SER A 196 -0.37 -2.44 9.32
C SER A 196 -0.49 -1.62 8.02
N GLY A 197 0.08 -2.09 6.92
CA GLY A 197 0.01 -1.45 5.60
C GLY A 197 -0.17 -2.44 4.43
N GLU A 198 -0.41 -3.72 4.69
CA GLU A 198 -0.38 -4.84 3.74
C GLU A 198 -1.65 -5.71 3.84
N ASN A 199 -2.05 -6.32 2.71
CA ASN A 199 -2.99 -7.43 2.74
C ASN A 199 -2.25 -8.73 3.06
N VAL A 200 -2.96 -9.71 3.62
CA VAL A 200 -2.42 -11.00 4.00
C VAL A 200 -3.03 -12.14 3.18
N PHE A 201 -2.21 -13.12 2.90
CA PHE A 201 -2.60 -14.41 2.34
C PHE A 201 -2.05 -15.54 3.21
N ILE A 202 -2.79 -16.64 3.28
CA ILE A 202 -2.32 -17.92 3.78
C ILE A 202 -2.50 -18.99 2.72
N VAL A 203 -1.62 -19.99 2.72
CA VAL A 203 -1.75 -21.19 1.92
C VAL A 203 -2.15 -22.35 2.83
N ARG A 204 -3.16 -23.08 2.43
CA ARG A 204 -3.58 -24.30 3.11
C ARG A 204 -4.04 -25.35 2.08
N ASP A 205 -3.50 -26.55 2.16
CA ASP A 205 -3.84 -27.68 1.28
C ASP A 205 -3.77 -27.26 -0.21
N GLY A 206 -2.72 -26.52 -0.60
CA GLY A 206 -2.48 -26.04 -1.96
C GLY A 206 -3.44 -24.95 -2.45
N LYS A 207 -4.27 -24.38 -1.58
CA LYS A 207 -5.20 -23.29 -1.88
C LYS A 207 -4.74 -22.00 -1.22
N LEU A 208 -4.97 -20.89 -1.92
CA LEU A 208 -4.68 -19.55 -1.43
C LEU A 208 -5.93 -18.95 -0.77
N HIS A 209 -5.81 -18.50 0.46
CA HIS A 209 -6.89 -17.82 1.19
C HIS A 209 -6.48 -16.40 1.56
N THR A 210 -7.42 -15.47 1.48
CA THR A 210 -7.22 -14.08 1.90
C THR A 210 -8.49 -13.55 2.54
N PRO A 211 -8.41 -12.65 3.54
CA PRO A 211 -9.58 -12.02 4.10
C PRO A 211 -10.43 -11.36 3.03
N ASP A 212 -11.74 -11.55 3.11
CA ASP A 212 -12.67 -10.76 2.29
C ASP A 212 -12.69 -9.29 2.75
N LEU A 213 -13.16 -8.40 1.88
CA LEU A 213 -13.09 -6.96 2.15
C LEU A 213 -14.18 -6.47 3.12
N SER A 214 -15.12 -7.32 3.53
CA SER A 214 -16.22 -6.95 4.44
C SER A 214 -15.72 -6.62 5.85
N GLY A 215 -14.57 -7.20 6.27
CA GLY A 215 -13.90 -6.91 7.53
C GLY A 215 -13.16 -5.57 7.57
N GLY A 216 -13.18 -4.79 6.49
CA GLY A 216 -12.57 -3.48 6.40
C GLY A 216 -11.14 -3.48 5.81
N ALA A 217 -10.64 -4.61 5.34
CA ALA A 217 -9.36 -4.63 4.63
C ALA A 217 -9.41 -3.77 3.37
N LEU A 218 -8.30 -3.08 3.07
CA LEU A 218 -8.18 -2.28 1.85
C LEU A 218 -8.13 -3.21 0.62
N ALA A 219 -8.84 -2.84 -0.46
CA ALA A 219 -8.71 -3.50 -1.77
C ALA A 219 -7.32 -3.21 -2.37
N GLY A 220 -6.34 -4.05 -2.03
CA GLY A 220 -4.95 -3.88 -2.43
C GLY A 220 -4.72 -4.18 -3.91
N ILE A 221 -3.94 -3.34 -4.60
CA ILE A 221 -3.58 -3.55 -6.01
C ILE A 221 -2.60 -4.71 -6.14
N THR A 222 -1.65 -4.85 -5.20
CA THR A 222 -0.77 -6.01 -5.15
C THR A 222 -1.55 -7.28 -4.78
N ARG A 223 -2.55 -7.19 -3.89
CA ARG A 223 -3.47 -8.30 -3.58
C ARG A 223 -4.16 -8.80 -4.85
N ASP A 224 -4.75 -7.91 -5.62
CA ASP A 224 -5.42 -8.20 -6.91
C ASP A 224 -4.44 -8.83 -7.92
N THR A 225 -3.21 -8.31 -7.98
CA THR A 225 -2.13 -8.87 -8.81
C THR A 225 -1.83 -10.32 -8.45
N ILE A 226 -1.68 -10.63 -7.15
CA ILE A 226 -1.39 -11.99 -6.68
C ILE A 226 -2.57 -12.94 -6.91
N MET A 227 -3.80 -12.48 -6.74
CA MET A 227 -4.99 -13.28 -7.05
C MET A 227 -5.06 -13.62 -8.55
N THR A 228 -4.72 -12.66 -9.41
CA THR A 228 -4.63 -12.89 -10.86
C THR A 228 -3.55 -13.93 -11.20
N PHE A 229 -2.37 -13.83 -10.60
CA PHE A 229 -1.28 -14.80 -10.82
C PHE A 229 -1.63 -16.19 -10.29
N ALA A 230 -2.28 -16.28 -9.15
CA ALA A 230 -2.74 -17.56 -8.61
C ALA A 230 -3.71 -18.26 -9.58
N GLN A 231 -4.66 -17.50 -10.16
CA GLN A 231 -5.59 -18.02 -11.17
C GLN A 231 -4.85 -18.52 -12.42
N GLU A 232 -3.86 -17.77 -12.92
CA GLU A 232 -3.03 -18.18 -14.07
C GLU A 232 -2.24 -19.47 -13.80
N LEU A 233 -1.83 -19.67 -12.54
CA LEU A 233 -1.12 -20.87 -12.10
C LEU A 233 -2.06 -22.04 -11.74
N GLY A 234 -3.37 -21.86 -11.88
CA GLY A 234 -4.36 -22.88 -11.47
C GLY A 234 -4.45 -23.10 -9.95
N ILE A 235 -3.99 -22.14 -9.15
CA ILE A 235 -4.09 -22.18 -7.68
C ILE A 235 -5.45 -21.63 -7.28
N PRO A 236 -6.33 -22.40 -6.61
CA PRO A 236 -7.61 -21.90 -6.17
C PRO A 236 -7.46 -20.78 -5.15
N VAL A 237 -8.22 -19.70 -5.35
CA VAL A 237 -8.23 -18.53 -4.45
C VAL A 237 -9.58 -18.43 -3.75
N MET A 238 -9.53 -18.31 -2.42
CA MET A 238 -10.71 -18.23 -1.55
C MET A 238 -10.67 -16.91 -0.77
N GLU A 239 -11.59 -15.99 -1.12
CA GLU A 239 -11.84 -14.78 -0.31
C GLU A 239 -12.84 -15.15 0.79
N ARG A 240 -12.41 -15.14 2.05
CA ARG A 240 -13.25 -15.52 3.19
C ARG A 240 -12.70 -14.95 4.50
N ARG A 241 -13.48 -15.02 5.54
CA ARG A 241 -12.96 -14.77 6.89
C ARG A 241 -11.93 -15.84 7.27
N ILE A 242 -10.88 -15.40 7.96
CA ILE A 242 -9.78 -16.23 8.45
C ILE A 242 -9.66 -16.00 9.95
N THR A 243 -9.61 -17.05 10.74
CA THR A 243 -9.38 -16.96 12.17
C THR A 243 -7.86 -16.89 12.46
N ARG A 244 -7.50 -16.37 13.62
CA ARG A 244 -6.10 -16.24 14.03
C ARG A 244 -5.38 -17.61 14.09
N ASP A 245 -6.06 -18.63 14.57
CA ASP A 245 -5.52 -19.99 14.70
C ASP A 245 -5.30 -20.69 13.35
N GLU A 246 -6.01 -20.28 12.29
CA GLU A 246 -5.75 -20.78 10.95
C GLU A 246 -4.35 -20.39 10.43
N ILE A 247 -3.80 -19.23 10.87
CA ILE A 247 -2.43 -18.86 10.52
C ILE A 247 -1.42 -19.78 11.20
N TYR A 248 -1.69 -20.26 12.44
CA TYR A 248 -0.80 -21.17 13.17
C TYR A 248 -0.65 -22.53 12.50
N VAL A 249 -1.63 -22.95 11.70
CA VAL A 249 -1.64 -24.23 11.00
C VAL A 249 -1.55 -24.07 9.48
N ALA A 250 -1.30 -22.87 8.99
CA ALA A 250 -1.10 -22.62 7.56
C ALA A 250 0.20 -23.27 7.08
N ASP A 251 0.20 -23.73 5.82
CA ASP A 251 1.40 -24.26 5.16
C ASP A 251 2.37 -23.13 4.81
N GLU A 252 1.83 -21.96 4.42
CA GLU A 252 2.57 -20.72 4.11
C GLU A 252 1.72 -19.51 4.48
N ALA A 253 2.37 -18.39 4.76
CA ALA A 253 1.71 -17.08 4.84
C ALA A 253 2.61 -15.99 4.26
N PHE A 254 2.01 -14.93 3.71
CA PHE A 254 2.74 -13.79 3.18
C PHE A 254 1.89 -12.52 3.15
N PHE A 255 2.56 -11.39 3.20
CA PHE A 255 1.97 -10.08 2.98
C PHE A 255 2.09 -9.63 1.52
N THR A 256 1.15 -8.77 1.10
CA THR A 256 1.19 -8.09 -0.19
C THR A 256 0.89 -6.61 -0.05
N GLY A 257 1.71 -5.77 -0.67
CA GLY A 257 1.53 -4.32 -0.67
C GLY A 257 2.48 -3.64 -1.66
N THR A 258 2.21 -2.40 -2.02
CA THR A 258 3.09 -1.66 -2.92
C THR A 258 4.48 -1.45 -2.30
N ALA A 259 4.55 -1.16 -1.00
CA ALA A 259 5.82 -1.00 -0.30
C ALA A 259 6.45 -2.35 0.05
N ALA A 260 5.65 -3.28 0.58
CA ALA A 260 6.09 -4.61 1.02
C ALA A 260 6.27 -5.62 -0.13
N GLU A 261 5.76 -5.30 -1.33
CA GLU A 261 5.78 -6.21 -2.49
C GLU A 261 5.10 -7.54 -2.16
N VAL A 262 5.81 -8.65 -2.16
CA VAL A 262 5.35 -9.96 -1.70
C VAL A 262 6.33 -10.44 -0.64
N THR A 263 5.97 -10.32 0.62
CA THR A 263 6.87 -10.61 1.75
C THR A 263 6.38 -11.85 2.52
N PRO A 264 7.15 -12.94 2.55
CA PRO A 264 6.80 -14.14 3.32
C PRO A 264 6.70 -13.85 4.82
N ILE A 265 5.82 -14.56 5.51
CA ILE A 265 5.72 -14.59 6.98
C ILE A 265 6.28 -15.94 7.44
N ARG A 266 7.45 -15.93 8.10
CA ARG A 266 8.11 -17.14 8.58
C ARG A 266 7.68 -17.54 9.98
N GLU A 267 7.22 -16.55 10.76
CA GLU A 267 6.80 -16.74 12.16
C GLU A 267 5.60 -15.85 12.47
N TYR A 268 4.64 -16.39 13.19
CA TYR A 268 3.48 -15.67 13.65
C TYR A 268 3.22 -15.97 15.13
N ASP A 269 3.21 -14.93 15.99
CA ASP A 269 3.00 -15.03 17.43
C ASP A 269 3.89 -16.11 18.10
N HIS A 270 5.21 -16.03 17.86
CA HIS A 270 6.23 -16.99 18.36
C HIS A 270 6.11 -18.42 17.83
N ARG A 271 5.35 -18.66 16.75
CA ARG A 271 5.18 -19.96 16.14
C ARG A 271 5.65 -19.92 14.68
N PRO A 272 6.45 -20.90 14.24
CA PRO A 272 6.79 -20.98 12.82
C PRO A 272 5.52 -21.18 12.00
N VAL A 273 5.42 -20.49 10.85
CA VAL A 273 4.41 -20.75 9.84
C VAL A 273 4.96 -21.81 8.88
N GLY A 274 4.25 -22.91 8.72
CA GLY A 274 4.73 -24.05 7.93
C GLY A 274 6.09 -24.53 8.42
N THR A 275 7.11 -24.45 7.55
CA THR A 275 8.50 -24.83 7.88
C THR A 275 9.29 -23.74 8.59
N GLY A 276 8.73 -22.55 8.77
CA GLY A 276 9.45 -21.37 9.25
C GLY A 276 10.31 -20.67 8.19
N GLU A 277 10.07 -20.97 6.92
CA GLU A 277 10.75 -20.42 5.76
C GLU A 277 9.73 -20.04 4.67
N ARG A 278 10.20 -19.32 3.62
CA ARG A 278 9.37 -19.00 2.47
C ARG A 278 8.94 -20.28 1.75
N GLY A 279 7.63 -20.53 1.72
CA GLY A 279 7.08 -21.71 1.06
C GLY A 279 7.08 -21.64 -0.48
N PRO A 280 6.87 -22.79 -1.15
CA PRO A 280 7.01 -22.89 -2.61
C PRO A 280 5.94 -22.10 -3.40
N ILE A 281 4.70 -21.99 -2.91
CA ILE A 281 3.65 -21.22 -3.57
C ILE A 281 3.97 -19.72 -3.46
N THR A 282 4.35 -19.27 -2.28
CA THR A 282 4.80 -17.87 -2.05
C THR A 282 5.98 -17.54 -2.95
N ALA A 283 7.00 -18.40 -3.03
CA ALA A 283 8.17 -18.21 -3.88
C ALA A 283 7.79 -18.08 -5.37
N LYS A 284 6.87 -18.90 -5.85
CA LYS A 284 6.40 -18.88 -7.24
C LYS A 284 5.63 -17.60 -7.56
N LEU A 285 4.72 -17.18 -6.69
CA LEU A 285 3.96 -15.93 -6.85
C LEU A 285 4.86 -14.71 -6.76
N GLN A 286 5.83 -14.71 -5.85
CA GLN A 286 6.82 -13.65 -5.69
C GLN A 286 7.72 -13.53 -6.93
N ALA A 287 8.21 -14.64 -7.48
CA ALA A 287 9.01 -14.63 -8.71
C ALA A 287 8.21 -14.04 -9.88
N MET A 288 6.96 -14.46 -10.05
CA MET A 288 6.08 -13.95 -11.10
C MET A 288 5.78 -12.45 -10.93
N PHE A 289 5.65 -11.98 -9.68
CA PHE A 289 5.51 -10.57 -9.35
C PHE A 289 6.76 -9.79 -9.79
N PHE A 290 7.95 -10.23 -9.39
CA PHE A 290 9.20 -9.54 -9.75
C PHE A 290 9.48 -9.58 -11.26
N ASP A 291 9.23 -10.69 -11.92
CA ASP A 291 9.34 -10.74 -13.39
C ASP A 291 8.40 -9.75 -14.07
N THR A 292 7.20 -9.55 -13.51
CA THR A 292 6.24 -8.58 -14.05
C THR A 292 6.72 -7.14 -13.84
N VAL A 293 7.09 -6.76 -12.62
CA VAL A 293 7.46 -5.35 -12.33
C VAL A 293 8.78 -4.94 -12.99
N TYR A 294 9.67 -5.90 -13.29
CA TYR A 294 10.90 -5.65 -14.04
C TYR A 294 10.73 -5.77 -15.57
N GLY A 295 9.50 -5.95 -16.06
CA GLY A 295 9.20 -5.98 -17.50
C GLY A 295 9.62 -7.27 -18.22
N LYS A 296 9.78 -8.38 -17.49
CA LYS A 296 10.13 -9.69 -18.05
C LYS A 296 8.89 -10.53 -18.39
N ASN A 297 7.69 -10.06 -18.04
CA ASN A 297 6.42 -10.75 -18.32
C ASN A 297 5.65 -10.01 -19.42
N PRO A 298 5.77 -10.41 -20.71
CA PRO A 298 5.14 -9.71 -21.82
C PRO A 298 3.60 -9.75 -21.76
N ALA A 299 3.00 -10.75 -21.12
CA ALA A 299 1.55 -10.83 -20.96
C ALA A 299 0.99 -9.71 -20.07
N ARG A 300 1.83 -9.05 -19.31
CA ARG A 300 1.50 -7.97 -18.35
C ARG A 300 2.15 -6.63 -18.66
N GLU A 301 2.63 -6.44 -19.89
CA GLU A 301 3.23 -5.17 -20.33
C GLU A 301 2.27 -3.98 -20.11
N ALA A 302 0.96 -4.18 -20.30
CA ALA A 302 -0.06 -3.15 -20.06
C ALA A 302 -0.13 -2.65 -18.59
N TRP A 303 0.44 -3.39 -17.65
CA TRP A 303 0.53 -2.96 -16.24
C TRP A 303 1.70 -2.01 -15.96
N LEU A 304 2.58 -1.83 -16.92
CA LEU A 304 3.77 -1.00 -16.85
C LEU A 304 3.58 0.30 -17.62
N ALA A 305 3.29 1.38 -16.90
CA ALA A 305 3.21 2.71 -17.51
C ALA A 305 4.63 3.28 -17.69
N ARG A 306 5.11 3.31 -18.92
CA ARG A 306 6.43 3.86 -19.25
C ARG A 306 6.49 5.36 -18.92
N VAL A 307 7.66 5.79 -18.40
CA VAL A 307 7.93 7.17 -17.96
C VAL A 307 8.58 7.99 -19.07
#